data_b4ae30baf863b8f954797200a0e7abda
#
_entry.id   b4ae30baf863b8f954797200a0e7abda
#
_cell.length_a   1.000
_cell.length_b   1.000
_cell.length_c   1.000
_cell.angle_alpha   90.00
_cell.angle_beta   90.00
_cell.angle_gamma   90.00
#
_symmetry.space_group_name_H-M   'P 1'
#
loop_
_entity.id
_entity.type
_entity.pdbx_description
1 polymer ?
#
loop_
_entity_poly.entity_id
_entity_poly.type
_entity_poly.pdbx_seq_one_letter_code
_entity_poly.pdbx_strand_id
1 'polypeptide(L)'
;IIDYMISSHYDEDHVAGLVGCLDSFSVKNVIGADYVQDTKIYQSFENSVAAQGLTVQHPEPGTDFTFGGGKFTVLSPQSISSNDNDNSVAIRLENGNNHFLFTGDAESAGEEAICDLGLDLSCDVIVPGHHGSATATTWDLLQKTVPEYAVISCGAGNSYGHPHKDTMDKLADMGIQVFRTDEQGTVIAVSDGSNIQWNQSPCNDYSAGDESDTGTQPSSAYKDSSASGYGSSDSAAADPQTGVQADPEPVGDMVWISATGSKYHRIPNCGNMNPDNL
;
A
#
# COMPACT_ATOMS: atom_id res chain seq x y z
N ILE A 1 5.91 5.54 18.36
CA ILE A 1 4.47 5.24 18.58
C ILE A 1 3.77 5.35 17.25
N ILE A 2 2.92 4.38 16.92
CA ILE A 2 2.05 4.36 15.73
C ILE A 2 0.62 4.63 16.20
N ASP A 3 -0.01 5.69 15.71
CA ASP A 3 -1.38 6.02 16.11
C ASP A 3 -2.41 5.06 15.50
N TYR A 4 -2.29 4.76 14.22
CA TYR A 4 -3.12 3.80 13.52
C TYR A 4 -2.27 2.87 12.66
N MET A 5 -2.52 1.59 12.74
CA MET A 5 -2.02 0.56 11.86
C MET A 5 -3.21 -0.04 11.13
N ILE A 6 -3.14 -0.09 9.81
CA ILE A 6 -4.22 -0.59 8.98
C ILE A 6 -3.71 -1.78 8.17
N SER A 7 -4.34 -2.94 8.33
CA SER A 7 -4.19 -4.07 7.43
C SER A 7 -5.27 -3.97 6.37
N SER A 8 -4.90 -3.90 5.09
CA SER A 8 -5.88 -3.94 4.02
C SER A 8 -6.64 -5.26 4.07
N HIS A 9 -5.93 -6.35 3.96
CA HIS A 9 -6.40 -7.73 4.12
C HIS A 9 -5.28 -8.58 4.73
N TYR A 10 -5.42 -9.91 4.78
CA TYR A 10 -4.53 -10.73 5.58
C TYR A 10 -3.58 -11.63 4.79
N ASP A 11 -3.33 -11.34 3.52
CA ASP A 11 -2.33 -12.03 2.73
C ASP A 11 -0.91 -11.71 3.24
N GLU A 12 0.02 -12.63 3.03
CA GLU A 12 1.34 -12.59 3.65
C GLU A 12 2.12 -11.31 3.33
N ASP A 13 2.08 -10.86 2.08
CA ASP A 13 2.77 -9.65 1.63
C ASP A 13 2.16 -8.36 2.20
N HIS A 14 0.94 -8.42 2.75
CA HIS A 14 0.29 -7.29 3.43
C HIS A 14 0.47 -7.32 4.95
N VAL A 15 0.48 -8.50 5.59
CA VAL A 15 0.54 -8.56 7.06
C VAL A 15 1.91 -8.87 7.64
N ALA A 16 2.81 -9.54 6.91
CA ALA A 16 4.11 -9.93 7.46
C ALA A 16 4.92 -8.73 7.99
N GLY A 17 4.89 -7.63 7.25
CA GLY A 17 5.52 -6.41 7.69
C GLY A 17 4.86 -5.76 8.91
N LEU A 18 3.55 -5.90 9.08
CA LEU A 18 2.82 -5.38 10.23
C LEU A 18 3.19 -6.10 11.52
N VAL A 19 3.43 -7.42 11.47
CA VAL A 19 3.95 -8.20 12.60
C VAL A 19 5.25 -7.61 13.11
N GLY A 20 6.23 -7.37 12.22
CA GLY A 20 7.50 -6.76 12.58
C GLY A 20 7.35 -5.36 13.21
N CYS A 21 6.36 -4.59 12.76
CA CYS A 21 6.07 -3.29 13.35
C CYS A 21 5.41 -3.39 14.73
N LEU A 22 4.46 -4.31 14.92
CA LEU A 22 3.83 -4.59 16.20
C LEU A 22 4.85 -5.05 17.24
N ASP A 23 5.83 -5.87 16.83
CA ASP A 23 6.89 -6.36 17.72
C ASP A 23 7.92 -5.27 18.08
N SER A 24 8.05 -4.23 17.25
CA SER A 24 9.08 -3.20 17.39
C SER A 24 8.58 -1.87 17.94
N PHE A 25 7.32 -1.54 17.74
CA PHE A 25 6.75 -0.23 18.07
C PHE A 25 5.47 -0.36 18.90
N SER A 26 5.23 0.63 19.76
CA SER A 26 3.95 0.77 20.43
C SER A 26 2.90 1.27 19.42
N VAL A 27 1.83 0.52 19.25
CA VAL A 27 0.69 0.84 18.40
C VAL A 27 -0.50 1.23 19.26
N LYS A 28 -1.29 2.22 18.85
CA LYS A 28 -2.48 2.64 19.60
C LYS A 28 -3.76 1.99 19.07
N ASN A 29 -3.89 1.89 17.75
CA ASN A 29 -5.08 1.37 17.09
C ASN A 29 -4.66 0.47 15.94
N VAL A 30 -5.35 -0.67 15.82
CA VAL A 30 -5.19 -1.60 14.69
C VAL A 30 -6.55 -1.72 14.01
N ILE A 31 -6.57 -1.50 12.70
CA ILE A 31 -7.77 -1.61 11.86
C ILE A 31 -7.54 -2.72 10.83
N GLY A 32 -8.56 -3.51 10.56
CA GLY A 32 -8.54 -4.59 9.56
C GLY A 32 -9.96 -5.02 9.22
N ALA A 33 -10.11 -5.90 8.24
CA ALA A 33 -11.40 -6.47 7.85
C ALA A 33 -11.88 -7.53 8.86
N ASP A 34 -13.19 -7.72 8.96
CA ASP A 34 -13.83 -8.64 9.93
C ASP A 34 -13.94 -10.06 9.34
N TYR A 35 -12.78 -10.69 9.09
CA TYR A 35 -12.73 -12.10 8.72
C TYR A 35 -11.46 -12.75 9.27
N VAL A 36 -11.40 -14.08 9.21
CA VAL A 36 -10.32 -14.89 9.77
C VAL A 36 -9.68 -15.71 8.67
N GLN A 37 -8.34 -15.76 8.65
CA GLN A 37 -7.58 -16.67 7.81
C GLN A 37 -6.92 -17.79 8.62
N ASP A 38 -6.85 -18.98 8.04
CA ASP A 38 -6.14 -20.13 8.62
C ASP A 38 -4.69 -20.18 8.09
N THR A 39 -3.94 -19.09 8.29
CA THR A 39 -2.53 -18.99 7.91
C THR A 39 -1.67 -18.69 9.13
N LYS A 40 -0.41 -19.15 9.09
CA LYS A 40 0.53 -18.89 10.18
C LYS A 40 0.83 -17.40 10.34
N ILE A 41 0.87 -16.67 9.23
CA ILE A 41 1.17 -15.24 9.27
C ILE A 41 0.01 -14.44 9.90
N TYR A 42 -1.24 -14.80 9.59
CA TYR A 42 -2.41 -14.22 10.23
C TYR A 42 -2.42 -14.49 11.74
N GLN A 43 -2.13 -15.74 12.14
CA GLN A 43 -2.00 -16.09 13.58
C GLN A 43 -0.90 -15.29 14.27
N SER A 44 0.23 -15.06 13.59
CA SER A 44 1.32 -14.23 14.12
C SER A 44 0.86 -12.77 14.27
N PHE A 45 0.12 -12.24 13.31
CA PHE A 45 -0.44 -10.89 13.37
C PHE A 45 -1.40 -10.73 14.56
N GLU A 46 -2.37 -11.63 14.72
CA GLU A 46 -3.31 -11.65 15.85
C GLU A 46 -2.58 -11.74 17.19
N ASN A 47 -1.56 -12.60 17.29
CA ASN A 47 -0.77 -12.75 18.51
C ASN A 47 0.01 -11.47 18.84
N SER A 48 0.59 -10.79 17.85
CA SER A 48 1.33 -9.53 18.07
C SER A 48 0.40 -8.38 18.45
N VAL A 49 -0.82 -8.33 17.88
CA VAL A 49 -1.87 -7.38 18.29
C VAL A 49 -2.26 -7.62 19.76
N ALA A 50 -2.56 -8.88 20.11
CA ALA A 50 -2.94 -9.26 21.47
C ALA A 50 -1.81 -9.03 22.50
N ALA A 51 -0.55 -9.21 22.10
CA ALA A 51 0.61 -8.96 22.96
C ALA A 51 0.74 -7.50 23.39
N GLN A 52 0.22 -6.56 22.58
CA GLN A 52 0.11 -5.14 22.94
C GLN A 52 -1.17 -4.79 23.73
N GLY A 53 -2.02 -5.79 24.03
CA GLY A 53 -3.31 -5.58 24.71
C GLY A 53 -4.37 -4.94 23.81
N LEU A 54 -4.21 -5.05 22.49
CA LEU A 54 -5.09 -4.49 21.48
C LEU A 54 -6.00 -5.58 20.88
N THR A 55 -7.01 -5.12 20.17
CA THR A 55 -7.84 -5.93 19.26
C THR A 55 -7.91 -5.23 17.91
N VAL A 56 -8.09 -5.99 16.84
CA VAL A 56 -8.37 -5.42 15.52
C VAL A 56 -9.74 -4.78 15.54
N GLN A 57 -9.84 -3.55 15.08
CA GLN A 57 -11.09 -2.81 14.93
C GLN A 57 -11.61 -3.00 13.50
N HIS A 58 -12.92 -3.15 13.34
CA HIS A 58 -13.58 -3.37 12.06
C HIS A 58 -14.59 -2.23 11.81
N PRO A 59 -14.11 -1.03 11.46
CA PRO A 59 -15.01 0.10 11.25
C PRO A 59 -15.85 -0.06 9.98
N GLU A 60 -17.08 0.40 10.05
CA GLU A 60 -17.99 0.45 8.90
C GLU A 60 -17.52 1.48 7.86
N PRO A 61 -17.75 1.25 6.56
CA PRO A 61 -17.49 2.24 5.52
C PRO A 61 -18.17 3.58 5.80
N GLY A 62 -17.46 4.68 5.52
CA GLY A 62 -17.87 6.03 5.88
C GLY A 62 -17.41 6.49 7.27
N THR A 63 -16.73 5.63 8.04
CA THR A 63 -16.18 6.02 9.34
C THR A 63 -14.93 6.86 9.16
N ASP A 64 -14.90 8.03 9.82
CA ASP A 64 -13.76 8.95 9.82
C ASP A 64 -12.87 8.77 11.04
N PHE A 65 -11.56 8.82 10.83
CA PHE A 65 -10.54 8.85 11.88
C PHE A 65 -9.63 10.06 11.68
N THR A 66 -9.26 10.72 12.77
CA THR A 66 -8.37 11.88 12.74
C THR A 66 -6.98 11.53 13.27
N PHE A 67 -5.94 12.09 12.65
CA PHE A 67 -4.56 11.98 13.12
C PHE A 67 -3.80 13.27 12.80
N GLY A 68 -3.14 13.86 13.81
CA GLY A 68 -2.52 15.16 13.62
C GLY A 68 -3.49 16.19 13.03
N GLY A 69 -3.13 16.80 11.90
CA GLY A 69 -3.98 17.73 11.14
C GLY A 69 -4.80 17.07 10.03
N GLY A 70 -4.63 15.76 9.80
CA GLY A 70 -5.30 15.00 8.74
C GLY A 70 -6.42 14.12 9.24
N LYS A 71 -7.11 13.50 8.30
CA LYS A 71 -8.09 12.45 8.56
C LYS A 71 -8.02 11.37 7.50
N PHE A 72 -8.57 10.20 7.79
CA PHE A 72 -8.88 9.21 6.76
C PHE A 72 -10.30 8.68 6.96
N THR A 73 -10.93 8.35 5.85
CA THR A 73 -12.25 7.73 5.79
C THR A 73 -12.10 6.30 5.33
N VAL A 74 -12.70 5.35 6.03
CA VAL A 74 -12.78 3.95 5.61
C VAL A 74 -13.80 3.82 4.48
N LEU A 75 -13.45 3.10 3.42
CA LEU A 75 -14.29 2.97 2.23
C LEU A 75 -14.79 1.53 2.01
N SER A 76 -14.08 0.53 2.53
CA SER A 76 -14.43 -0.89 2.39
C SER A 76 -13.87 -1.73 3.54
N PRO A 77 -14.28 -3.01 3.68
CA PRO A 77 -15.32 -3.69 2.90
C PRO A 77 -16.73 -3.37 3.40
N GLN A 78 -17.73 -3.37 2.49
CA GLN A 78 -19.14 -3.21 2.86
C GLN A 78 -19.76 -4.50 3.39
N SER A 79 -19.20 -5.63 2.99
CA SER A 79 -19.52 -6.97 3.46
C SER A 79 -18.37 -7.90 3.16
N ILE A 80 -18.24 -8.97 3.92
CA ILE A 80 -17.16 -9.94 3.69
C ILE A 80 -17.48 -10.79 2.48
N SER A 81 -16.53 -10.80 1.55
CA SER A 81 -16.54 -11.58 0.30
C SER A 81 -15.86 -12.93 0.50
N SER A 82 -16.12 -13.89 -0.38
CA SER A 82 -15.33 -15.12 -0.51
C SER A 82 -14.00 -14.90 -1.25
N ASN A 83 -13.82 -13.76 -1.90
CA ASN A 83 -12.54 -13.30 -2.43
C ASN A 83 -11.86 -12.44 -1.39
N ASP A 84 -10.73 -12.91 -0.84
CA ASP A 84 -10.04 -12.23 0.24
C ASP A 84 -9.53 -10.84 -0.16
N ASN A 85 -9.16 -10.64 -1.43
CA ASN A 85 -8.75 -9.36 -1.97
C ASN A 85 -9.86 -8.30 -1.84
N ASP A 86 -11.11 -8.67 -2.11
CA ASP A 86 -12.27 -7.77 -1.98
C ASP A 86 -12.63 -7.44 -0.52
N ASN A 87 -12.01 -8.13 0.45
CA ASN A 87 -12.11 -7.79 1.87
C ASN A 87 -11.11 -6.70 2.28
N SER A 88 -10.38 -6.13 1.34
CA SER A 88 -9.42 -5.05 1.62
C SER A 88 -10.08 -3.85 2.28
N VAL A 89 -9.51 -3.40 3.40
CA VAL A 89 -9.84 -2.12 4.01
C VAL A 89 -9.24 -1.02 3.15
N ALA A 90 -10.07 -0.40 2.32
CA ALA A 90 -9.68 0.77 1.56
C ALA A 90 -9.88 2.04 2.38
N ILE A 91 -9.03 3.01 2.16
CA ILE A 91 -9.13 4.32 2.82
C ILE A 91 -8.89 5.46 1.84
N ARG A 92 -9.58 6.58 2.07
CA ARG A 92 -9.23 7.88 1.52
C ARG A 92 -8.66 8.75 2.62
N LEU A 93 -7.41 9.17 2.44
CA LEU A 93 -6.68 9.99 3.39
C LEU A 93 -6.68 11.44 2.91
N GLU A 94 -6.94 12.37 3.84
CA GLU A 94 -6.94 13.81 3.59
C GLU A 94 -5.92 14.50 4.50
N ASN A 95 -5.07 15.33 3.90
CA ASN A 95 -4.23 16.29 4.60
C ASN A 95 -4.39 17.66 3.95
N GLY A 96 -5.19 18.52 4.58
CA GLY A 96 -5.55 19.81 3.98
C GLY A 96 -6.23 19.64 2.62
N ASN A 97 -5.59 20.14 1.55
CA ASN A 97 -6.11 20.04 0.18
C ASN A 97 -5.55 18.81 -0.58
N ASN A 98 -4.71 18.00 0.06
CA ASN A 98 -4.14 16.81 -0.58
C ASN A 98 -4.89 15.55 -0.16
N HIS A 99 -5.21 14.71 -1.15
CA HIS A 99 -6.01 13.51 -0.98
C HIS A 99 -5.30 12.30 -1.58
N PHE A 100 -5.32 11.21 -0.85
CA PHE A 100 -4.69 9.96 -1.24
C PHE A 100 -5.69 8.82 -1.14
N LEU A 101 -5.72 7.94 -2.12
CA LEU A 101 -6.58 6.76 -2.12
C LEU A 101 -5.74 5.49 -2.09
N PHE A 102 -6.10 4.60 -1.16
CA PHE A 102 -5.50 3.28 -1.00
C PHE A 102 -6.62 2.25 -1.03
N THR A 103 -6.58 1.32 -1.95
CA THR A 103 -7.62 0.30 -2.12
C THR A 103 -7.19 -1.09 -1.65
N GLY A 104 -5.93 -1.23 -1.20
CA GLY A 104 -5.35 -2.56 -0.94
C GLY A 104 -5.38 -3.38 -2.21
N ASP A 105 -5.82 -4.62 -2.10
CA ASP A 105 -5.95 -5.53 -3.25
C ASP A 105 -7.39 -5.69 -3.73
N ALA A 106 -8.30 -4.77 -3.32
CA ALA A 106 -9.67 -4.78 -3.81
C ALA A 106 -9.68 -4.89 -5.34
N GLU A 107 -10.39 -5.90 -5.82
CA GLU A 107 -10.58 -6.16 -7.24
C GLU A 107 -11.85 -5.43 -7.75
N SER A 108 -12.27 -5.72 -8.97
CA SER A 108 -13.37 -4.99 -9.61
C SER A 108 -14.65 -4.97 -8.79
N ALA A 109 -14.99 -6.05 -8.07
CA ALA A 109 -16.21 -6.09 -7.25
C ALA A 109 -16.07 -5.24 -5.98
N GLY A 110 -14.91 -5.26 -5.34
CA GLY A 110 -14.61 -4.40 -4.20
C GLY A 110 -14.59 -2.92 -4.60
N GLU A 111 -13.99 -2.59 -5.76
CA GLU A 111 -13.97 -1.23 -6.29
C GLU A 111 -15.38 -0.73 -6.69
N GLU A 112 -16.22 -1.58 -7.28
CA GLU A 112 -17.64 -1.26 -7.55
C GLU A 112 -18.37 -0.89 -6.27
N ALA A 113 -18.20 -1.70 -5.22
CA ALA A 113 -18.81 -1.44 -3.92
C ALA A 113 -18.31 -0.12 -3.29
N ILE A 114 -17.01 0.22 -3.42
CA ILE A 114 -16.45 1.52 -3.01
C ILE A 114 -17.11 2.65 -3.82
N CYS A 115 -17.23 2.48 -5.12
CA CYS A 115 -17.84 3.47 -6.01
C CYS A 115 -19.31 3.72 -5.69
N ASP A 116 -20.03 2.73 -5.20
CA ASP A 116 -21.46 2.81 -4.89
C ASP A 116 -21.77 3.44 -3.53
N LEU A 117 -20.75 3.72 -2.69
CA LEU A 117 -20.94 4.41 -1.41
C LEU A 117 -21.54 5.83 -1.55
N GLY A 118 -21.38 6.45 -2.70
CA GLY A 118 -21.80 7.84 -2.91
C GLY A 118 -20.95 8.87 -2.16
N LEU A 119 -19.79 8.47 -1.66
CA LEU A 119 -18.82 9.36 -1.03
C LEU A 119 -17.97 10.06 -2.11
N ASP A 120 -17.33 11.17 -1.73
CA ASP A 120 -16.31 11.79 -2.56
C ASP A 120 -15.04 10.92 -2.56
N LEU A 121 -14.67 10.39 -3.72
CA LEU A 121 -13.50 9.56 -3.95
C LEU A 121 -12.36 10.30 -4.63
N SER A 122 -12.55 11.59 -4.98
CA SER A 122 -11.52 12.37 -5.67
C SER A 122 -10.20 12.36 -4.89
N CYS A 123 -9.09 12.17 -5.59
CA CYS A 123 -7.77 12.15 -4.97
C CYS A 123 -6.70 12.71 -5.90
N ASP A 124 -5.61 13.23 -5.32
CA ASP A 124 -4.43 13.65 -6.06
C ASP A 124 -3.55 12.44 -6.39
N VAL A 125 -3.51 11.48 -5.48
CA VAL A 125 -2.67 10.28 -5.58
C VAL A 125 -3.50 9.03 -5.36
N ILE A 126 -3.42 8.07 -6.27
CA ILE A 126 -3.94 6.72 -6.09
C ILE A 126 -2.79 5.72 -5.96
N VAL A 127 -2.94 4.75 -5.07
CA VAL A 127 -2.15 3.51 -5.10
C VAL A 127 -3.03 2.47 -5.80
N PRO A 128 -2.72 2.14 -7.07
CA PRO A 128 -3.48 1.16 -7.85
C PRO A 128 -3.61 -0.16 -7.12
N GLY A 129 -4.83 -0.69 -7.07
CA GLY A 129 -5.14 -1.91 -6.35
C GLY A 129 -4.37 -3.12 -6.89
N HIS A 130 -4.14 -4.07 -5.98
CA HIS A 130 -3.57 -5.37 -6.29
C HIS A 130 -2.27 -5.27 -7.12
N HIS A 131 -1.37 -4.38 -6.68
CA HIS A 131 -0.05 -4.14 -7.28
C HIS A 131 -0.08 -3.76 -8.78
N GLY A 132 -1.18 -3.19 -9.24
CA GLY A 132 -1.41 -2.91 -10.67
C GLY A 132 -1.93 -4.10 -11.46
N SER A 133 -2.59 -5.06 -10.81
CA SER A 133 -3.26 -6.18 -11.47
C SER A 133 -4.34 -5.71 -12.45
N ALA A 134 -4.56 -6.48 -13.52
CA ALA A 134 -5.67 -6.26 -14.46
C ALA A 134 -7.06 -6.50 -13.83
N THR A 135 -7.13 -7.15 -12.66
CA THR A 135 -8.38 -7.40 -11.93
C THR A 135 -8.86 -6.19 -11.14
N ALA A 136 -8.01 -5.19 -10.97
CA ALA A 136 -8.25 -3.96 -10.21
C ALA A 136 -8.10 -2.70 -11.08
N THR A 137 -8.18 -1.53 -10.45
CA THR A 137 -8.02 -0.21 -11.08
C THR A 137 -8.98 -0.04 -12.26
N THR A 138 -10.27 -0.21 -11.96
CA THR A 138 -11.35 -0.14 -12.95
C THR A 138 -11.52 1.26 -13.52
N TRP A 139 -12.09 1.36 -14.72
CA TRP A 139 -12.45 2.65 -15.31
C TRP A 139 -13.41 3.45 -14.43
N ASP A 140 -14.35 2.79 -13.77
CA ASP A 140 -15.34 3.44 -12.91
C ASP A 140 -14.65 4.10 -11.70
N LEU A 141 -13.70 3.40 -11.07
CA LEU A 141 -12.90 3.95 -9.97
C LEU A 141 -12.06 5.14 -10.48
N LEU A 142 -11.32 4.98 -11.57
CA LEU A 142 -10.47 6.03 -12.12
C LEU A 142 -11.26 7.28 -12.52
N GLN A 143 -12.46 7.13 -13.07
CA GLN A 143 -13.32 8.25 -13.43
C GLN A 143 -13.88 9.00 -12.22
N LYS A 144 -14.09 8.33 -11.09
CA LYS A 144 -14.54 8.95 -9.84
C LYS A 144 -13.40 9.58 -9.03
N THR A 145 -12.21 9.03 -9.15
CA THR A 145 -11.04 9.49 -8.37
C THR A 145 -10.24 10.57 -9.09
N VAL A 146 -10.15 10.54 -10.41
CA VAL A 146 -9.43 11.48 -11.30
C VAL A 146 -8.05 11.87 -10.76
N PRO A 147 -7.17 10.91 -10.43
CA PRO A 147 -5.90 11.19 -9.80
C PRO A 147 -4.91 11.87 -10.76
N GLU A 148 -4.04 12.72 -10.23
CA GLU A 148 -2.90 13.26 -10.99
C GLU A 148 -1.74 12.26 -11.01
N TYR A 149 -1.56 11.51 -9.92
CA TYR A 149 -0.47 10.56 -9.75
C TYR A 149 -0.97 9.16 -9.39
N ALA A 150 -0.30 8.14 -9.91
CA ALA A 150 -0.42 6.76 -9.48
C ALA A 150 0.93 6.25 -8.95
N VAL A 151 0.92 5.63 -7.77
CA VAL A 151 2.10 4.96 -7.22
C VAL A 151 1.86 3.46 -7.21
N ILE A 152 2.51 2.74 -8.12
CA ILE A 152 2.38 1.29 -8.24
C ILE A 152 3.39 0.62 -7.32
N SER A 153 2.87 -0.13 -6.34
CA SER A 153 3.68 -0.89 -5.38
C SER A 153 3.78 -2.34 -5.82
N CYS A 154 4.84 -2.69 -6.52
CA CYS A 154 5.12 -4.06 -6.97
C CYS A 154 6.61 -4.36 -6.90
N GLY A 155 6.98 -5.64 -6.87
CA GLY A 155 8.37 -6.08 -6.83
C GLY A 155 8.97 -6.21 -8.23
N ALA A 156 10.23 -5.83 -8.38
CA ALA A 156 10.97 -6.09 -9.62
C ALA A 156 11.06 -7.59 -9.90
N GLY A 157 10.74 -8.00 -11.14
CA GLY A 157 10.78 -9.40 -11.54
C GLY A 157 9.79 -10.29 -10.79
N ASN A 158 8.67 -9.73 -10.32
CA ASN A 158 7.64 -10.52 -9.66
C ASN A 158 7.03 -11.56 -10.60
N SER A 159 6.66 -12.71 -10.05
CA SER A 159 6.14 -13.84 -10.84
C SER A 159 4.72 -13.66 -11.36
N TYR A 160 4.05 -12.59 -10.95
CA TYR A 160 2.66 -12.29 -11.35
C TYR A 160 2.60 -11.44 -12.62
N GLY A 161 3.73 -10.85 -13.06
CA GLY A 161 3.78 -9.94 -14.21
C GLY A 161 3.18 -8.55 -13.90
N HIS A 162 3.05 -8.20 -12.61
CA HIS A 162 2.58 -6.87 -12.20
C HIS A 162 3.64 -5.79 -12.45
N PRO A 163 3.21 -4.57 -12.88
CA PRO A 163 1.85 -4.19 -13.21
C PRO A 163 1.41 -4.75 -14.55
N HIS A 164 0.13 -5.11 -14.68
CA HIS A 164 -0.40 -5.63 -15.93
C HIS A 164 -0.65 -4.52 -16.95
N LYS A 165 -0.52 -4.89 -18.24
CA LYS A 165 -0.71 -3.95 -19.35
C LYS A 165 -2.07 -3.25 -19.34
N ASP A 166 -3.14 -3.92 -18.98
CA ASP A 166 -4.49 -3.35 -18.93
C ASP A 166 -4.57 -2.17 -17.95
N THR A 167 -3.95 -2.29 -16.77
CA THR A 167 -3.88 -1.20 -15.79
C THR A 167 -3.01 -0.06 -16.32
N MET A 168 -1.84 -0.38 -16.89
CA MET A 168 -0.93 0.62 -17.41
C MET A 168 -1.51 1.40 -18.59
N ASP A 169 -2.26 0.74 -19.47
CA ASP A 169 -2.96 1.39 -20.58
C ASP A 169 -4.02 2.38 -20.06
N LYS A 170 -4.82 2.01 -19.04
CA LYS A 170 -5.80 2.91 -18.43
C LYS A 170 -5.15 4.16 -17.85
N LEU A 171 -4.03 4.00 -17.12
CA LEU A 171 -3.30 5.14 -16.54
C LEU A 171 -2.72 6.05 -17.64
N ALA A 172 -2.17 5.47 -18.71
CA ALA A 172 -1.64 6.20 -19.85
C ALA A 172 -2.74 6.96 -20.60
N ASP A 173 -3.88 6.32 -20.85
CA ASP A 173 -5.02 6.92 -21.56
C ASP A 173 -5.61 8.13 -20.79
N MET A 174 -5.55 8.11 -19.47
CA MET A 174 -5.97 9.23 -18.63
C MET A 174 -4.85 10.28 -18.41
N GLY A 175 -3.64 10.01 -18.86
CA GLY A 175 -2.49 10.92 -18.67
C GLY A 175 -2.04 11.03 -17.20
N ILE A 176 -2.33 10.02 -16.39
CA ILE A 176 -1.95 9.95 -14.99
C ILE A 176 -0.44 9.71 -14.89
N GLN A 177 0.27 10.54 -14.14
CA GLN A 177 1.71 10.39 -13.94
C GLN A 177 2.02 9.19 -13.03
N VAL A 178 2.98 8.34 -13.42
CA VAL A 178 3.22 7.06 -12.76
C VAL A 178 4.57 7.03 -12.08
N PHE A 179 4.56 6.57 -10.83
CA PHE A 179 5.72 6.08 -10.09
C PHE A 179 5.62 4.56 -9.95
N ARG A 180 6.75 3.86 -10.04
CA ARG A 180 6.83 2.39 -9.96
C ARG A 180 7.94 1.96 -9.02
N THR A 181 7.59 1.17 -8.00
CA THR A 181 8.58 0.71 -7.01
C THR A 181 9.53 -0.36 -7.55
N ASP A 182 9.10 -1.13 -8.55
CA ASP A 182 9.92 -2.14 -9.23
C ASP A 182 11.04 -1.52 -10.06
N GLU A 183 10.88 -0.27 -10.51
CA GLU A 183 11.89 0.44 -11.30
C GLU A 183 12.66 1.48 -10.49
N GLN A 184 11.97 2.17 -9.60
CA GLN A 184 12.49 3.36 -8.92
C GLN A 184 12.87 3.09 -7.45
N GLY A 185 12.55 1.90 -6.92
CA GLY A 185 12.73 1.58 -5.51
C GLY A 185 11.78 2.36 -4.62
N THR A 186 12.28 2.99 -3.57
CA THR A 186 11.44 3.69 -2.61
C THR A 186 10.89 5.00 -3.18
N VAL A 187 9.57 5.12 -3.22
CA VAL A 187 8.85 6.35 -3.58
C VAL A 187 8.34 7.02 -2.29
N ILE A 188 8.68 8.29 -2.11
CA ILE A 188 8.25 9.08 -0.95
C ILE A 188 7.44 10.26 -1.42
N ALA A 189 6.20 10.38 -0.92
CA ALA A 189 5.37 11.55 -1.05
C ALA A 189 5.27 12.27 0.30
N VAL A 190 5.52 13.56 0.33
CA VAL A 190 5.38 14.40 1.52
C VAL A 190 4.33 15.46 1.26
N SER A 191 3.26 15.44 2.02
CA SER A 191 2.20 16.46 1.96
C SER A 191 2.32 17.45 3.09
N ASP A 192 2.33 18.74 2.76
CA ASP A 192 2.23 19.84 3.72
C ASP A 192 0.78 20.36 3.88
N GLY A 193 -0.18 19.67 3.28
CA GLY A 193 -1.59 20.06 3.24
C GLY A 193 -1.97 20.99 2.09
N SER A 194 -1.01 21.44 1.30
CA SER A 194 -1.23 22.28 0.13
C SER A 194 -0.51 21.74 -1.10
N ASN A 195 0.66 21.16 -0.89
CA ASN A 195 1.52 20.61 -1.95
C ASN A 195 1.97 19.20 -1.57
N ILE A 196 2.23 18.39 -2.58
CA ILE A 196 2.87 17.07 -2.45
C ILE A 196 4.28 17.18 -3.02
N GLN A 197 5.28 16.86 -2.21
CA GLN A 197 6.68 16.78 -2.61
C GLN A 197 7.09 15.33 -2.77
N TRP A 198 7.87 15.05 -3.80
CA TRP A 198 8.33 13.71 -4.12
C TRP A 198 9.86 13.62 -4.00
N ASN A 199 10.38 12.48 -3.54
CA ASN A 199 11.83 12.24 -3.52
C ASN A 199 12.44 12.05 -4.92
N GLN A 200 11.62 11.84 -5.94
CA GLN A 200 12.02 11.61 -7.32
C GLN A 200 10.91 12.03 -8.29
N SER A 201 11.22 12.14 -9.57
CA SER A 201 10.22 12.42 -10.61
C SER A 201 9.46 11.16 -10.99
N PRO A 202 8.20 11.25 -11.48
CA PRO A 202 7.50 10.13 -12.07
C PRO A 202 8.35 9.47 -13.17
N CYS A 203 8.39 8.16 -13.23
CA CYS A 203 9.07 7.46 -14.32
C CYS A 203 8.27 7.55 -15.62
N ASN A 204 6.94 7.60 -15.51
CA ASN A 204 6.01 7.57 -16.63
C ASN A 204 6.28 6.41 -17.60
N ASP A 205 6.77 5.30 -17.06
CA ASP A 205 6.88 4.06 -17.79
C ASP A 205 5.57 3.29 -17.66
N TYR A 206 4.85 3.18 -18.77
CA TYR A 206 3.57 2.48 -18.87
C TYR A 206 3.74 1.07 -19.46
N SER A 207 4.94 0.54 -19.47
CA SER A 207 5.15 -0.86 -19.83
C SER A 207 4.57 -1.79 -18.75
N ALA A 208 4.12 -2.96 -19.18
CA ALA A 208 3.77 -4.02 -18.23
C ALA A 208 5.03 -4.49 -17.48
N GLY A 209 4.85 -5.13 -16.34
CA GLY A 209 5.88 -5.96 -15.74
C GLY A 209 6.33 -7.06 -16.72
N ASP A 210 7.40 -7.77 -16.42
CA ASP A 210 7.96 -8.76 -17.35
C ASP A 210 6.89 -9.69 -17.92
N GLU A 211 6.59 -9.54 -19.19
CA GLU A 211 5.70 -10.41 -19.98
C GLU A 211 6.31 -11.81 -20.20
N SER A 212 6.98 -12.36 -19.22
CA SER A 212 7.38 -13.76 -19.26
C SER A 212 6.20 -14.62 -18.79
N ASP A 213 5.19 -14.67 -19.54
CA ASP A 213 4.33 -15.79 -19.85
C ASP A 213 2.86 -15.43 -20.05
N THR A 214 2.46 -15.63 -21.26
CA THR A 214 1.07 -15.62 -21.67
C THR A 214 0.36 -16.81 -21.07
N GLY A 215 -0.62 -16.55 -20.22
CA GLY A 215 -1.70 -17.50 -20.13
C GLY A 215 -1.92 -18.17 -18.80
N THR A 216 -3.11 -17.94 -18.34
CA THR A 216 -3.87 -18.63 -17.31
C THR A 216 -3.53 -18.21 -15.87
N GLN A 217 -4.34 -17.31 -15.35
CA GLN A 217 -4.44 -17.10 -13.91
C GLN A 217 -4.59 -18.46 -13.19
N PRO A 218 -3.76 -18.77 -12.21
CA PRO A 218 -4.11 -19.79 -11.25
C PRO A 218 -5.09 -19.17 -10.25
N SER A 219 -6.33 -19.63 -10.32
CA SER A 219 -7.27 -19.47 -9.21
C SER A 219 -6.58 -19.87 -7.91
N SER A 220 -6.75 -19.05 -6.89
CA SER A 220 -6.28 -19.23 -5.51
C SER A 220 -6.29 -20.69 -5.06
N ALA A 221 -5.13 -21.33 -5.10
CA ALA A 221 -4.86 -22.57 -4.42
C ALA A 221 -3.37 -22.59 -4.09
N TYR A 222 -3.02 -21.91 -3.00
CA TYR A 222 -1.71 -22.04 -2.39
C TYR A 222 -1.55 -23.48 -1.91
N LYS A 223 -0.71 -24.25 -2.58
CA LYS A 223 -0.22 -25.53 -2.06
C LYS A 223 1.02 -25.25 -1.24
N ASP A 224 0.86 -25.48 0.06
CA ASP A 224 1.94 -25.66 1.02
C ASP A 224 3.06 -26.54 0.45
N SER A 225 4.26 -25.99 0.32
CA SER A 225 5.48 -26.75 0.17
C SER A 225 6.49 -26.26 1.18
N SER A 226 6.52 -27.01 2.27
CA SER A 226 7.44 -26.90 3.38
C SER A 226 8.91 -26.91 2.99
N ALA A 227 9.63 -26.02 3.64
CA ALA A 227 11.00 -26.15 4.16
C ALA A 227 12.16 -26.39 3.18
N SER A 228 13.08 -25.43 3.10
CA SER A 228 14.43 -25.63 3.66
C SER A 228 15.40 -24.51 3.29
N GLY A 229 16.16 -24.07 4.26
CA GLY A 229 17.57 -23.72 4.08
C GLY A 229 17.91 -22.24 3.91
N TYR A 230 18.08 -21.54 5.01
CA TYR A 230 18.92 -20.35 5.09
C TYR A 230 20.37 -20.71 4.78
N GLY A 231 20.89 -20.18 3.70
CA GLY A 231 22.30 -20.17 3.39
C GLY A 231 22.78 -18.74 3.21
N SER A 232 23.55 -18.25 4.18
CA SER A 232 24.22 -16.95 4.10
C SER A 232 25.39 -17.04 3.11
N SER A 233 25.55 -16.02 2.26
CA SER A 233 26.85 -15.70 1.69
C SER A 233 26.95 -14.19 1.47
N ASP A 234 27.85 -13.57 2.25
CA ASP A 234 28.38 -12.22 2.07
C ASP A 234 29.02 -12.04 0.70
N SER A 235 28.79 -10.89 0.08
CA SER A 235 29.86 -10.19 -0.65
C SER A 235 29.51 -8.71 -0.83
N ALA A 236 30.31 -7.86 -0.19
CA ALA A 236 30.29 -6.42 -0.31
C ALA A 236 30.85 -5.98 -1.68
N ALA A 237 30.19 -4.99 -2.29
CA ALA A 237 30.81 -4.12 -3.27
C ALA A 237 30.45 -2.67 -2.94
N ALA A 238 31.47 -1.83 -2.78
CA ALA A 238 31.37 -0.43 -2.43
C ALA A 238 31.01 0.42 -3.64
N ASP A 239 30.16 1.45 -3.42
CA ASP A 239 29.82 2.48 -4.39
C ASP A 239 30.23 3.86 -3.88
N PRO A 240 30.69 4.79 -4.76
CA PRO A 240 31.33 6.03 -4.37
C PRO A 240 30.34 7.16 -4.07
N GLN A 241 30.69 7.96 -3.09
CA GLN A 241 30.02 9.15 -2.58
C GLN A 241 29.67 10.19 -3.65
N THR A 242 28.45 10.70 -3.60
CA THR A 242 28.07 12.01 -4.12
C THR A 242 27.28 12.79 -3.07
N GLY A 243 27.58 14.09 -3.02
CA GLY A 243 27.34 15.05 -1.96
C GLY A 243 25.94 15.10 -1.36
N VAL A 244 25.92 15.14 -0.05
CA VAL A 244 24.76 15.37 0.81
C VAL A 244 24.39 16.84 0.76
N GLN A 245 23.21 17.13 0.23
CA GLN A 245 22.53 18.41 0.42
C GLN A 245 21.70 18.29 1.70
N ALA A 246 21.83 19.25 2.61
CA ALA A 246 21.17 19.23 3.90
C ALA A 246 19.64 19.24 3.73
N ASP A 247 18.96 18.32 4.43
CA ASP A 247 17.52 18.24 4.51
C ASP A 247 16.92 19.54 5.10
N PRO A 248 15.80 20.03 4.52
CA PRO A 248 15.05 21.12 5.15
C PRO A 248 14.44 20.65 6.48
N GLU A 249 14.51 21.45 7.50
CA GLU A 249 13.85 21.22 8.79
C GLU A 249 12.34 20.98 8.57
N PRO A 250 11.75 19.92 9.17
CA PRO A 250 10.35 19.60 8.96
C PRO A 250 9.43 20.62 9.63
N VAL A 251 8.63 21.28 8.82
CA VAL A 251 7.57 22.19 9.28
C VAL A 251 6.23 21.47 9.10
N GLY A 252 5.69 20.92 10.18
CA GLY A 252 4.38 20.27 10.20
C GLY A 252 4.41 18.77 10.47
N ASP A 253 3.23 18.19 10.68
CA ASP A 253 3.08 16.73 10.85
C ASP A 253 3.29 16.04 9.50
N MET A 254 4.46 15.44 9.29
CA MET A 254 4.78 14.69 8.07
C MET A 254 4.27 13.25 8.17
N VAL A 255 3.68 12.76 7.10
CA VAL A 255 3.24 11.38 6.93
C VAL A 255 4.15 10.70 5.91
N TRP A 256 4.77 9.60 6.30
CA TRP A 256 5.65 8.83 5.44
C TRP A 256 4.91 7.59 4.93
N ILE A 257 4.96 7.34 3.62
CA ILE A 257 4.37 6.18 2.97
C ILE A 257 5.50 5.30 2.46
N SER A 258 5.59 4.07 2.94
CA SER A 258 6.59 3.12 2.45
C SER A 258 6.05 2.32 1.26
N ALA A 259 6.90 2.06 0.27
CA ALA A 259 6.58 1.38 -0.97
C ALA A 259 6.25 -0.13 -0.81
N THR A 260 6.56 -0.73 0.32
CA THR A 260 6.39 -2.18 0.55
C THR A 260 5.38 -2.49 1.63
N GLY A 261 4.19 -1.92 1.53
CA GLY A 261 3.09 -2.16 2.47
C GLY A 261 2.45 -0.89 2.96
N SER A 262 1.23 -0.99 3.41
CA SER A 262 0.37 0.08 3.91
C SER A 262 0.88 0.67 5.23
N LYS A 263 2.06 1.28 5.24
CA LYS A 263 2.66 1.82 6.47
C LYS A 263 2.83 3.32 6.38
N TYR A 264 2.21 4.01 7.35
CA TYR A 264 2.34 5.44 7.55
C TYR A 264 3.26 5.70 8.74
N HIS A 265 4.28 6.52 8.59
CA HIS A 265 5.24 6.78 9.64
C HIS A 265 5.38 8.28 9.90
N ARG A 266 5.41 8.64 11.17
CA ARG A 266 5.69 9.99 11.65
C ARG A 266 7.19 10.26 11.79
N ILE A 267 8.00 9.24 11.63
CA ILE A 267 9.47 9.27 11.76
C ILE A 267 10.08 8.44 10.63
N PRO A 268 11.18 8.92 10.00
CA PRO A 268 11.82 8.24 8.86
C PRO A 268 12.48 6.88 9.18
N ASN A 269 12.53 6.45 10.42
CA ASN A 269 13.31 5.30 10.90
C ASN A 269 12.46 4.11 11.32
N CYS A 270 11.35 3.82 10.66
CA CYS A 270 10.48 2.71 11.00
C CYS A 270 10.77 1.48 10.13
N GLY A 271 11.01 0.34 10.76
CA GLY A 271 11.37 -0.91 10.07
C GLY A 271 12.82 -0.92 9.58
N ASN A 272 13.08 -1.60 8.46
CA ASN A 272 14.41 -1.66 7.84
C ASN A 272 14.81 -0.40 7.05
N MET A 273 14.08 0.71 7.19
CA MET A 273 14.51 1.97 6.61
C MET A 273 15.69 2.50 7.39
N ASN A 274 16.88 2.31 6.82
CA ASN A 274 18.08 2.95 7.31
C ASN A 274 18.10 4.39 6.77
N PRO A 275 18.19 5.44 7.64
CA PRO A 275 18.29 6.82 7.18
C PRO A 275 19.49 7.07 6.27
N ASP A 276 20.50 6.22 6.32
CA ASP A 276 21.67 6.29 5.44
C ASP A 276 21.41 5.78 4.01
N ASN A 277 20.19 5.26 3.74
CA ASN A 277 19.75 4.77 2.44
C ASN A 277 18.55 5.57 1.86
N LEU A 278 18.26 6.74 2.40
CA LEU A 278 17.26 7.67 1.90
C LEU A 278 17.92 8.75 1.04
#